data_5689f2543ce7cd4c879e8b617e99289e
#
_entry.id   5689f2543ce7cd4c879e8b617e99289e
#
_cell.length_a   1.000
_cell.length_b   1.000
_cell.length_c   1.000
_cell.angle_alpha   90.00
_cell.angle_beta   90.00
_cell.angle_gamma   90.00
#
_symmetry.space_group_name_H-M   'P 1'
#
loop_
_entity.id
_entity.type
_entity.pdbx_description
1 polymer ?
#
loop_
_entity_poly.entity_id
_entity_poly.type
_entity_poly.pdbx_seq_one_letter_code
_entity_poly.pdbx_strand_id
1 'polypeptide(L)'
;MSSTPPVLPRFSTALPLSLYSCLWFRWRQDRDISRGHRIMTRVLTSLPIGEKVGLAFSGGLDTSAAVAWMKSKGAVPCAYTADLGQPDEPDLDDVAARAKQYGASVARVVSCVEQLVHEGLVALQCGAFHITTAGKTYFNTTPLGRAVTGTLLVRAMQEDKVDIWGDGSTYKGNDIERFYRYGLLANPSLRIYKPWLDSAFVSELGGRAEMSAFLAKHKLPYRDSAEKAYSTDANIWGATHEA
;
A
#
# COMPACT_ATOMS: atom_id res chain seq x y z
N MET A 1 -1.43 19.19 -60.62
CA MET A 1 -2.10 19.30 -59.31
C MET A 1 -1.21 18.59 -58.32
N SER A 2 -0.38 19.34 -57.61
CA SER A 2 0.59 18.85 -56.63
C SER A 2 -0.07 18.95 -55.25
N SER A 3 -0.31 17.82 -54.61
CA SER A 3 -0.80 17.76 -53.23
C SER A 3 0.34 17.53 -52.27
N THR A 4 0.69 18.57 -51.53
CA THR A 4 1.62 18.55 -50.41
C THR A 4 0.97 17.82 -49.22
N PRO A 5 1.66 16.87 -48.52
CA PRO A 5 1.09 16.24 -47.35
C PRO A 5 1.12 17.19 -46.13
N PRO A 6 0.17 17.04 -45.18
CA PRO A 6 0.10 17.91 -44.01
C PRO A 6 1.29 17.71 -43.08
N VAL A 7 1.87 18.84 -42.66
CA VAL A 7 2.93 18.88 -41.65
C VAL A 7 2.35 18.62 -40.26
N LEU A 8 2.75 17.52 -39.64
CA LEU A 8 2.41 17.23 -38.24
C LEU A 8 3.15 18.17 -37.29
N PRO A 9 2.53 18.70 -36.23
CA PRO A 9 3.19 19.58 -35.28
C PRO A 9 4.29 18.81 -34.53
N ARG A 10 5.49 19.38 -34.53
CA ARG A 10 6.59 18.92 -33.66
C ARG A 10 6.24 19.26 -32.23
N PHE A 11 5.89 18.27 -31.43
CA PHE A 11 5.91 18.40 -29.97
C PHE A 11 7.36 18.43 -29.49
N SER A 12 7.88 19.65 -29.34
CA SER A 12 9.12 19.92 -28.61
C SER A 12 8.75 20.28 -27.17
N THR A 13 8.68 19.29 -26.31
CA THR A 13 8.88 19.49 -24.89
C THR A 13 9.61 18.27 -24.38
N ALA A 14 10.90 18.43 -24.10
CA ALA A 14 11.66 17.49 -23.31
C ALA A 14 10.94 17.38 -21.95
N LEU A 15 10.28 16.24 -21.72
CA LEU A 15 9.76 15.88 -20.41
C LEU A 15 10.96 15.86 -19.44
N PRO A 16 10.85 16.46 -18.23
CA PRO A 16 11.90 16.37 -17.25
C PRO A 16 12.13 14.89 -16.95
N LEU A 17 13.39 14.45 -17.05
CA LEU A 17 13.84 13.11 -16.65
C LEU A 17 13.32 12.86 -15.25
N SER A 18 12.32 11.99 -15.16
CA SER A 18 11.47 11.73 -14.02
C SER A 18 12.28 11.24 -12.83
N LEU A 19 11.63 11.18 -11.70
CA LEU A 19 12.09 10.68 -10.40
C LEU A 19 12.99 9.42 -10.44
N TYR A 20 12.96 8.62 -11.51
CA TYR A 20 13.83 7.47 -11.72
C TYR A 20 15.32 7.83 -11.81
N SER A 21 15.69 8.96 -12.43
CA SER A 21 17.09 9.35 -12.49
C SER A 21 17.61 9.84 -11.13
N CYS A 22 16.78 10.52 -10.35
CA CYS A 22 17.13 10.93 -8.98
C CYS A 22 17.16 9.76 -8.00
N LEU A 23 16.22 8.82 -8.10
CA LEU A 23 16.17 7.62 -7.25
C LEU A 23 17.31 6.65 -7.59
N TRP A 24 17.64 6.45 -8.87
CA TRP A 24 18.73 5.59 -9.31
C TRP A 24 20.12 6.14 -8.96
N PHE A 25 20.32 7.46 -9.05
CA PHE A 25 21.57 8.12 -8.70
C PHE A 25 21.81 8.11 -7.19
N ARG A 26 20.77 8.32 -6.40
CA ARG A 26 20.84 8.24 -4.93
C ARG A 26 21.08 6.82 -4.42
N TRP A 27 20.53 5.81 -5.12
CA TRP A 27 20.74 4.39 -4.78
C TRP A 27 22.18 3.93 -5.00
N ARG A 28 22.93 4.57 -5.91
CA ARG A 28 24.32 4.23 -6.23
C ARG A 28 25.35 4.80 -5.26
N GLN A 29 25.06 5.92 -4.59
CA GLN A 29 25.98 6.54 -3.64
C GLN A 29 25.94 5.92 -2.24
N ASP A 30 24.90 5.17 -1.90
CA ASP A 30 24.66 4.65 -0.57
C ASP A 30 24.96 3.14 -0.41
N ARG A 31 25.77 2.56 -1.28
CA ARG A 31 26.24 1.17 -1.12
C ARG A 31 27.36 1.05 -0.08
N ASP A 32 27.00 1.23 1.16
CA ASP A 32 27.79 0.73 2.28
C ASP A 32 27.15 -0.58 2.74
N ILE A 33 27.82 -1.70 2.49
CA ILE A 33 27.36 -3.09 2.73
C ILE A 33 27.12 -3.35 4.25
N SER A 34 27.58 -2.47 5.11
CA SER A 34 27.29 -2.50 6.57
C SER A 34 25.81 -2.22 6.91
N ARG A 35 24.99 -1.77 5.94
CA ARG A 35 23.57 -1.37 6.14
C ARG A 35 22.57 -2.52 6.16
N GLY A 36 22.92 -3.71 5.68
CA GLY A 36 22.02 -4.87 5.77
C GLY A 36 21.57 -5.16 7.22
N HIS A 37 22.44 -4.94 8.19
CA HIS A 37 22.13 -5.10 9.61
C HIS A 37 21.19 -4.00 10.15
N ARG A 38 21.21 -2.81 9.57
CA ARG A 38 20.38 -1.66 9.99
C ARG A 38 18.93 -1.75 9.53
N ILE A 39 18.65 -2.46 8.44
CA ILE A 39 17.28 -2.64 7.93
C ILE A 39 16.51 -3.62 8.84
N MET A 40 17.16 -4.69 9.30
CA MET A 40 16.54 -5.68 10.19
C MET A 40 16.14 -5.09 11.56
N THR A 41 16.88 -4.09 12.06
CA THR A 41 16.57 -3.43 13.35
C THR A 41 15.41 -2.41 13.27
N ARG A 42 14.85 -2.16 12.08
CA ARG A 42 13.71 -1.23 11.89
C ARG A 42 12.35 -1.91 11.89
N VAL A 43 12.32 -3.23 11.77
CA VAL A 43 11.09 -4.00 11.91
C VAL A 43 10.83 -4.21 13.39
N LEU A 44 9.71 -3.66 13.85
CA LEU A 44 9.28 -3.78 15.24
C LEU A 44 8.64 -5.15 15.46
N THR A 45 9.01 -5.84 16.51
CA THR A 45 8.50 -7.17 16.85
C THR A 45 7.27 -7.13 17.76
N SER A 46 6.93 -5.94 18.26
CA SER A 46 5.77 -5.71 19.13
C SER A 46 5.16 -4.34 18.86
N LEU A 47 3.89 -4.18 19.24
CA LEU A 47 3.14 -2.94 19.06
C LEU A 47 3.81 -1.76 19.77
N PRO A 48 4.10 -0.65 19.07
CA PRO A 48 4.67 0.56 19.68
C PRO A 48 3.59 1.35 20.44
N ILE A 49 3.41 1.05 21.71
CA ILE A 49 2.40 1.66 22.59
C ILE A 49 2.68 3.17 22.73
N GLY A 50 1.64 3.98 22.63
CA GLY A 50 1.73 5.44 22.73
C GLY A 50 2.21 6.16 21.46
N GLU A 51 2.72 5.42 20.47
CA GLU A 51 3.21 5.99 19.22
C GLU A 51 2.18 5.95 18.10
N LYS A 52 2.34 6.86 17.12
CA LYS A 52 1.53 6.86 15.90
C LYS A 52 1.99 5.76 14.96
N VAL A 53 1.05 4.91 14.52
CA VAL A 53 1.28 3.86 13.53
C VAL A 53 0.41 4.14 12.31
N GLY A 54 1.03 4.43 11.18
CA GLY A 54 0.35 4.59 9.90
C GLY A 54 0.01 3.23 9.32
N LEU A 55 -1.27 2.96 9.07
CA LEU A 55 -1.73 1.72 8.49
C LEU A 55 -2.28 1.95 7.09
N ALA A 56 -1.75 1.22 6.09
CA ALA A 56 -2.41 1.11 4.80
C ALA A 56 -3.76 0.42 4.99
N PHE A 57 -4.84 1.19 4.88
CA PHE A 57 -6.18 0.78 5.26
C PHE A 57 -7.06 0.55 4.04
N SER A 58 -7.51 -0.69 3.85
CA SER A 58 -8.38 -1.08 2.75
C SER A 58 -9.87 -1.13 3.11
N GLY A 59 -10.22 -0.96 4.40
CA GLY A 59 -11.59 -1.15 4.87
C GLY A 59 -12.02 -2.61 5.00
N GLY A 60 -11.16 -3.58 4.67
CA GLY A 60 -11.39 -5.00 4.86
C GLY A 60 -11.27 -5.44 6.33
N LEU A 61 -11.61 -6.71 6.61
CA LEU A 61 -11.62 -7.27 7.96
C LEU A 61 -10.27 -7.12 8.67
N ASP A 62 -9.19 -7.52 8.00
CA ASP A 62 -7.83 -7.54 8.57
C ASP A 62 -7.39 -6.15 9.02
N THR A 63 -7.55 -5.14 8.16
CA THR A 63 -7.14 -3.78 8.47
C THR A 63 -8.05 -3.12 9.50
N SER A 64 -9.35 -3.42 9.47
CA SER A 64 -10.32 -2.92 10.47
C SER A 64 -10.04 -3.48 11.86
N ALA A 65 -9.82 -4.79 11.96
CA ALA A 65 -9.47 -5.45 13.21
C ALA A 65 -8.10 -4.96 13.73
N ALA A 66 -7.12 -4.74 12.83
CA ALA A 66 -5.81 -4.21 13.20
C ALA A 66 -5.91 -2.80 13.81
N VAL A 67 -6.68 -1.88 13.19
CA VAL A 67 -6.90 -0.53 13.74
C VAL A 67 -7.52 -0.60 15.13
N ALA A 68 -8.61 -1.37 15.28
CA ALA A 68 -9.32 -1.49 16.54
C ALA A 68 -8.45 -2.12 17.64
N TRP A 69 -7.70 -3.17 17.30
CA TRP A 69 -6.79 -3.84 18.22
C TRP A 69 -5.64 -2.93 18.66
N MET A 70 -4.96 -2.26 17.72
CA MET A 70 -3.90 -1.30 18.06
C MET A 70 -4.41 -0.20 18.99
N LYS A 71 -5.60 0.33 18.70
CA LYS A 71 -6.25 1.34 19.57
C LYS A 71 -6.53 0.79 20.97
N SER A 72 -7.05 -0.44 21.06
CA SER A 72 -7.37 -1.08 22.36
C SER A 72 -6.12 -1.36 23.21
N LYS A 73 -4.97 -1.53 22.58
CA LYS A 73 -3.67 -1.79 23.22
C LYS A 73 -2.88 -0.50 23.52
N GLY A 74 -3.44 0.68 23.17
CA GLY A 74 -2.83 1.97 23.53
C GLY A 74 -1.87 2.55 22.49
N ALA A 75 -1.77 2.01 21.29
CA ALA A 75 -1.13 2.68 20.18
C ALA A 75 -2.07 3.75 19.57
N VAL A 76 -1.53 4.58 18.68
CA VAL A 76 -2.27 5.65 17.99
C VAL A 76 -2.36 5.33 16.51
N PRO A 77 -3.34 4.50 16.06
CA PRO A 77 -3.47 4.14 14.66
C PRO A 77 -3.87 5.35 13.81
N CYS A 78 -3.23 5.47 12.64
CA CYS A 78 -3.50 6.46 11.61
C CYS A 78 -3.76 5.71 10.29
N ALA A 79 -4.97 5.80 9.75
CA ALA A 79 -5.38 5.08 8.56
C ALA A 79 -5.14 5.90 7.29
N TYR A 80 -4.54 5.26 6.28
CA TYR A 80 -4.29 5.85 4.97
C TYR A 80 -4.83 4.92 3.90
N THR A 81 -5.80 5.39 3.11
CA THR A 81 -6.43 4.65 2.02
C THR A 81 -5.93 5.20 0.70
N ALA A 82 -5.41 4.33 -0.16
CA ALA A 82 -5.00 4.71 -1.50
C ALA A 82 -6.21 4.73 -2.43
N ASP A 83 -6.40 5.85 -3.13
CA ASP A 83 -7.27 5.93 -4.29
C ASP A 83 -6.46 5.54 -5.53
N LEU A 84 -6.72 4.36 -6.06
CA LEU A 84 -6.11 3.79 -7.26
C LEU A 84 -7.10 3.77 -8.44
N GLY A 85 -8.26 4.42 -8.29
CA GLY A 85 -9.38 4.33 -9.23
C GLY A 85 -10.01 2.93 -9.26
N GLN A 86 -9.98 2.21 -8.12
CA GLN A 86 -10.55 0.88 -7.97
C GLN A 86 -12.09 0.93 -8.07
N PRO A 87 -12.70 0.10 -8.94
CA PRO A 87 -14.15 0.13 -9.15
C PRO A 87 -14.96 -0.59 -8.08
N ASP A 88 -14.33 -1.38 -7.24
CA ASP A 88 -14.97 -2.19 -6.20
C ASP A 88 -15.19 -1.44 -4.88
N GLU A 89 -14.70 -0.20 -4.76
CA GLU A 89 -14.95 0.67 -3.60
C GLU A 89 -15.51 2.02 -4.11
N PRO A 90 -16.83 2.14 -4.24
CA PRO A 90 -17.46 3.31 -4.86
C PRO A 90 -17.39 4.58 -4.01
N ASP A 91 -17.15 4.46 -2.72
CA ASP A 91 -17.08 5.58 -1.77
C ASP A 91 -15.88 5.44 -0.82
N LEU A 92 -14.76 6.06 -1.21
CA LEU A 92 -13.54 6.07 -0.41
C LEU A 92 -13.65 6.95 0.84
N ASP A 93 -14.54 7.94 0.85
CA ASP A 93 -14.81 8.76 2.03
C ASP A 93 -15.50 7.94 3.12
N ASP A 94 -16.40 7.02 2.75
CA ASP A 94 -16.97 6.04 3.67
C ASP A 94 -15.90 5.11 4.26
N VAL A 95 -14.89 4.69 3.47
CA VAL A 95 -13.76 3.92 4.00
C VAL A 95 -13.01 4.70 5.07
N ALA A 96 -12.72 5.98 4.83
CA ALA A 96 -12.04 6.84 5.80
C ALA A 96 -12.91 7.05 7.06
N ALA A 97 -14.22 7.25 6.89
CA ALA A 97 -15.17 7.38 8.01
C ALA A 97 -15.20 6.10 8.87
N ARG A 98 -15.22 4.93 8.24
CA ARG A 98 -15.14 3.63 8.95
C ARG A 98 -13.83 3.50 9.73
N ALA A 99 -12.70 3.92 9.18
CA ALA A 99 -11.43 3.90 9.91
C ALA A 99 -11.50 4.70 11.21
N LYS A 100 -12.18 5.85 11.20
CA LYS A 100 -12.43 6.64 12.42
C LYS A 100 -13.28 5.90 13.44
N GLN A 101 -14.31 5.18 12.99
CA GLN A 101 -15.16 4.36 13.88
C GLN A 101 -14.37 3.26 14.58
N TYR A 102 -13.37 2.67 13.91
CA TYR A 102 -12.44 1.70 14.50
C TYR A 102 -11.40 2.32 15.44
N GLY A 103 -11.33 3.64 15.52
CA GLY A 103 -10.49 4.37 16.47
C GLY A 103 -9.22 4.95 15.87
N ALA A 104 -9.12 5.08 14.54
CA ALA A 104 -8.03 5.79 13.91
C ALA A 104 -8.04 7.28 14.30
N SER A 105 -6.88 7.80 14.73
CA SER A 105 -6.70 9.22 15.08
C SER A 105 -6.66 10.10 13.82
N VAL A 106 -6.08 9.59 12.75
CA VAL A 106 -6.07 10.17 11.40
C VAL A 106 -6.74 9.17 10.46
N ALA A 107 -7.53 9.65 9.50
CA ALA A 107 -8.01 8.85 8.39
C ALA A 107 -7.95 9.73 7.13
N ARG A 108 -7.14 9.33 6.14
CA ARG A 108 -6.92 10.08 4.91
C ARG A 108 -7.09 9.16 3.70
N VAL A 109 -7.80 9.67 2.70
CA VAL A 109 -7.74 9.16 1.33
C VAL A 109 -6.60 9.88 0.62
N VAL A 110 -5.73 9.12 -0.01
CA VAL A 110 -4.57 9.63 -0.75
C VAL A 110 -4.76 9.34 -2.23
N SER A 111 -4.91 10.37 -3.04
CA SER A 111 -5.05 10.21 -4.49
C SER A 111 -3.74 9.67 -5.08
N CYS A 112 -3.81 8.52 -5.69
CA CYS A 112 -2.70 7.81 -6.33
C CYS A 112 -2.89 7.67 -7.85
N VAL A 113 -4.04 8.08 -8.38
CA VAL A 113 -4.44 7.83 -9.78
C VAL A 113 -3.46 8.44 -10.76
N GLU A 114 -3.11 9.73 -10.60
CA GLU A 114 -2.21 10.42 -11.53
C GLU A 114 -0.83 9.75 -11.60
N GLN A 115 -0.25 9.44 -10.42
CA GLN A 115 1.04 8.75 -10.37
C GLN A 115 0.94 7.35 -10.96
N LEU A 116 -0.16 6.64 -10.71
CA LEU A 116 -0.38 5.30 -11.24
C LEU A 116 -0.54 5.29 -12.76
N VAL A 117 -1.19 6.32 -13.33
CA VAL A 117 -1.25 6.51 -14.79
C VAL A 117 0.15 6.71 -15.36
N HIS A 118 0.92 7.63 -14.78
CA HIS A 118 2.28 7.93 -15.25
C HIS A 118 3.19 6.71 -15.22
N GLU A 119 3.26 6.01 -14.09
CA GLU A 119 4.09 4.83 -13.94
C GLU A 119 3.62 3.66 -14.82
N GLY A 120 2.30 3.54 -15.01
CA GLY A 120 1.71 2.54 -15.90
C GLY A 120 2.06 2.77 -17.36
N LEU A 121 2.07 4.01 -17.83
CA LEU A 121 2.50 4.35 -19.21
C LEU A 121 3.97 3.98 -19.43
N VAL A 122 4.84 4.26 -18.46
CA VAL A 122 6.26 3.85 -18.51
C VAL A 122 6.38 2.32 -18.53
N ALA A 123 5.62 1.63 -17.68
CA ALA A 123 5.61 0.17 -17.64
C ALA A 123 5.12 -0.45 -18.97
N LEU A 124 4.11 0.14 -19.61
CA LEU A 124 3.64 -0.28 -20.94
C LEU A 124 4.72 -0.13 -22.00
N GLN A 125 5.41 1.00 -22.03
CA GLN A 125 6.52 1.26 -22.97
C GLN A 125 7.65 0.22 -22.84
N CYS A 126 7.88 -0.28 -21.62
CA CYS A 126 8.90 -1.28 -21.33
C CYS A 126 8.38 -2.73 -21.43
N GLY A 127 7.10 -2.95 -21.73
CA GLY A 127 6.48 -4.29 -21.72
C GLY A 127 6.45 -4.95 -20.34
N ALA A 128 6.48 -4.15 -19.25
CA ALA A 128 6.73 -4.65 -17.89
C ALA A 128 5.51 -5.31 -17.22
N PHE A 129 4.34 -5.28 -17.83
CA PHE A 129 3.14 -5.93 -17.27
C PHE A 129 3.04 -7.43 -17.60
N HIS A 130 3.86 -7.94 -18.52
CA HIS A 130 3.83 -9.35 -18.88
C HIS A 130 4.70 -10.15 -17.91
N ILE A 131 4.07 -11.07 -17.19
CA ILE A 131 4.75 -12.00 -16.29
C ILE A 131 4.55 -13.41 -16.82
N THR A 132 5.65 -14.18 -16.92
CA THR A 132 5.58 -15.59 -17.29
C THR A 132 5.90 -16.45 -16.08
N THR A 133 4.93 -17.28 -15.69
CA THR A 133 5.09 -18.25 -14.59
C THR A 133 4.62 -19.61 -15.06
N ALA A 134 5.43 -20.65 -14.87
CA ALA A 134 5.13 -22.01 -15.30
C ALA A 134 4.73 -22.12 -16.79
N GLY A 135 5.36 -21.33 -17.67
CA GLY A 135 5.09 -21.32 -19.11
C GLY A 135 3.82 -20.58 -19.54
N LYS A 136 3.10 -19.96 -18.61
CA LYS A 136 1.92 -19.13 -18.90
C LYS A 136 2.27 -17.65 -18.72
N THR A 137 1.99 -16.86 -19.75
CA THR A 137 2.13 -15.39 -19.68
C THR A 137 0.79 -14.77 -19.30
N TYR A 138 0.82 -13.88 -18.33
CA TYR A 138 -0.36 -13.14 -17.88
C TYR A 138 0.01 -11.67 -17.59
N PHE A 139 -1.01 -10.83 -17.56
CA PHE A 139 -0.91 -9.41 -17.29
C PHE A 139 -1.11 -9.17 -15.79
N ASN A 140 -0.15 -8.52 -15.11
CA ASN A 140 -0.25 -8.27 -13.68
C ASN A 140 0.16 -6.83 -13.34
N THR A 141 -0.80 -6.07 -12.86
CA THR A 141 -0.63 -4.65 -12.46
C THR A 141 -0.44 -4.47 -10.96
N THR A 142 -0.65 -5.51 -10.16
CA THR A 142 -0.54 -5.46 -8.69
C THR A 142 0.82 -4.92 -8.21
N PRO A 143 1.98 -5.37 -8.71
CA PRO A 143 3.27 -4.85 -8.24
C PRO A 143 3.42 -3.34 -8.43
N LEU A 144 2.90 -2.80 -9.54
CA LEU A 144 2.91 -1.36 -9.81
C LEU A 144 2.01 -0.60 -8.83
N GLY A 145 0.79 -1.08 -8.62
CA GLY A 145 -0.14 -0.53 -7.63
C GLY A 145 0.49 -0.49 -6.23
N ARG A 146 1.19 -1.58 -5.81
CA ARG A 146 1.88 -1.62 -4.51
C ARG A 146 3.03 -0.62 -4.41
N ALA A 147 3.78 -0.41 -5.50
CA ALA A 147 4.86 0.57 -5.53
C ALA A 147 4.32 2.00 -5.34
N VAL A 148 3.29 2.36 -6.09
CA VAL A 148 2.65 3.69 -6.00
C VAL A 148 2.01 3.89 -4.62
N THR A 149 1.24 2.92 -4.13
CA THR A 149 0.65 2.95 -2.79
C THR A 149 1.71 3.13 -1.72
N GLY A 150 2.73 2.27 -1.68
CA GLY A 150 3.78 2.32 -0.66
C GLY A 150 4.53 3.64 -0.62
N THR A 151 4.78 4.27 -1.77
CA THR A 151 5.49 5.55 -1.84
C THR A 151 4.61 6.73 -1.46
N LEU A 152 3.38 6.80 -1.98
CA LEU A 152 2.50 7.96 -1.75
C LEU A 152 1.89 7.98 -0.36
N LEU A 153 1.49 6.82 0.18
CA LEU A 153 1.01 6.77 1.56
C LEU A 153 2.11 7.17 2.55
N VAL A 154 3.36 6.74 2.34
CA VAL A 154 4.48 7.14 3.21
C VAL A 154 4.74 8.65 3.13
N ARG A 155 4.60 9.28 1.95
CA ARG A 155 4.67 10.75 1.86
C ARG A 155 3.56 11.43 2.66
N ALA A 156 2.32 10.96 2.55
CA ALA A 156 1.22 11.48 3.36
C ALA A 156 1.45 11.27 4.86
N MET A 157 2.02 10.14 5.26
CA MET A 157 2.43 9.88 6.65
C MET A 157 3.47 10.89 7.14
N GLN A 158 4.47 11.24 6.30
CA GLN A 158 5.48 12.23 6.67
C GLN A 158 4.86 13.62 6.93
N GLU A 159 3.86 14.04 6.14
CA GLU A 159 3.11 15.28 6.37
C GLU A 159 2.41 15.27 7.73
N ASP A 160 1.87 14.12 8.15
CA ASP A 160 1.16 13.93 9.43
C ASP A 160 2.11 13.60 10.60
N LYS A 161 3.43 13.59 10.35
CA LYS A 161 4.46 13.22 11.34
C LYS A 161 4.23 11.81 11.91
N VAL A 162 4.02 10.86 11.02
CA VAL A 162 3.89 9.44 11.30
C VAL A 162 5.07 8.71 10.65
N ASP A 163 5.89 8.03 11.43
CA ASP A 163 7.15 7.41 11.01
C ASP A 163 7.17 5.89 11.16
N ILE A 164 6.05 5.28 11.53
CA ILE A 164 5.89 3.84 11.62
C ILE A 164 4.86 3.38 10.60
N TRP A 165 5.30 2.55 9.66
CA TRP A 165 4.44 1.92 8.65
C TRP A 165 3.83 0.63 9.16
N GLY A 166 2.57 0.39 8.86
CA GLY A 166 1.86 -0.88 9.01
C GLY A 166 0.96 -1.16 7.82
N ASP A 167 0.63 -2.41 7.63
CA ASP A 167 -0.38 -2.87 6.67
C ASP A 167 -0.95 -4.23 7.10
N GLY A 168 -2.04 -4.66 6.44
CA GLY A 168 -2.72 -5.92 6.70
C GLY A 168 -2.11 -7.15 6.02
N SER A 169 -0.92 -7.03 5.42
CA SER A 169 -0.31 -8.15 4.69
C SER A 169 0.03 -9.32 5.62
N THR A 170 -0.39 -10.51 5.23
CA THR A 170 -0.07 -11.74 5.94
C THR A 170 1.33 -12.24 5.60
N TYR A 171 1.92 -13.07 6.46
CA TYR A 171 3.25 -13.64 6.26
C TYR A 171 3.34 -14.65 5.10
N LYS A 172 2.19 -15.05 4.53
CA LYS A 172 2.11 -16.00 3.40
C LYS A 172 2.20 -15.34 2.03
N GLY A 173 2.01 -14.01 1.96
CA GLY A 173 1.96 -13.27 0.70
C GLY A 173 3.25 -12.49 0.40
N ASN A 174 3.41 -12.08 -0.86
CA ASN A 174 4.53 -11.24 -1.28
C ASN A 174 4.43 -9.80 -0.76
N ASP A 175 3.23 -9.34 -0.42
CA ASP A 175 2.96 -7.96 -0.04
C ASP A 175 3.54 -7.60 1.32
N ILE A 176 3.82 -8.62 2.18
CA ILE A 176 4.47 -8.39 3.46
C ILE A 176 5.82 -7.67 3.34
N GLU A 177 6.52 -7.85 2.21
CA GLU A 177 7.77 -7.16 1.92
C GLU A 177 7.62 -6.03 0.90
N ARG A 178 6.73 -6.14 -0.07
CA ARG A 178 6.57 -5.17 -1.16
C ARG A 178 6.28 -3.77 -0.64
N PHE A 179 5.27 -3.61 0.21
CA PHE A 179 4.86 -2.30 0.71
C PHE A 179 5.97 -1.57 1.44
N TYR A 180 6.60 -2.19 2.43
CA TYR A 180 7.61 -1.48 3.21
C TYR A 180 8.89 -1.21 2.42
N ARG A 181 9.25 -2.08 1.46
CA ARG A 181 10.39 -1.84 0.58
C ARG A 181 10.21 -0.56 -0.23
N TYR A 182 9.03 -0.37 -0.82
CA TYR A 182 8.70 0.88 -1.52
C TYR A 182 8.57 2.06 -0.55
N GLY A 183 8.00 1.85 0.63
CA GLY A 183 7.96 2.86 1.68
C GLY A 183 9.34 3.34 2.11
N LEU A 184 10.31 2.44 2.23
CA LEU A 184 11.70 2.77 2.54
C LEU A 184 12.42 3.56 1.43
N LEU A 185 11.98 3.43 0.17
CA LEU A 185 12.47 4.31 -0.91
C LEU A 185 11.99 5.75 -0.73
N ALA A 186 10.75 5.94 -0.28
CA ALA A 186 10.19 7.26 -0.01
C ALA A 186 10.74 7.87 1.30
N ASN A 187 10.90 7.06 2.34
CA ASN A 187 11.45 7.44 3.65
C ASN A 187 12.43 6.39 4.19
N PRO A 188 13.74 6.56 3.99
CA PRO A 188 14.74 5.61 4.49
C PRO A 188 14.80 5.47 6.01
N SER A 189 14.20 6.38 6.80
CA SER A 189 14.15 6.32 8.25
C SER A 189 12.88 5.63 8.80
N LEU A 190 11.98 5.20 7.92
CA LEU A 190 10.72 4.56 8.29
C LEU A 190 10.94 3.34 9.18
N ARG A 191 10.20 3.26 10.29
CA ARG A 191 10.10 2.06 11.11
C ARG A 191 8.92 1.22 10.58
N ILE A 192 8.98 -0.09 10.75
CA ILE A 192 8.00 -1.01 10.20
C ILE A 192 7.35 -1.80 11.34
N TYR A 193 6.06 -1.72 11.47
CA TYR A 193 5.26 -2.57 12.34
C TYR A 193 4.25 -3.37 11.49
N LYS A 194 4.27 -4.68 11.60
CA LYS A 194 3.34 -5.57 10.91
C LYS A 194 2.51 -6.32 11.93
N PRO A 195 1.18 -6.11 12.02
CA PRO A 195 0.35 -6.86 12.95
C PRO A 195 0.53 -8.37 12.83
N TRP A 196 0.59 -8.89 11.61
CA TRP A 196 0.78 -10.33 11.34
C TRP A 196 2.16 -10.89 11.71
N LEU A 197 3.13 -10.05 12.07
CA LEU A 197 4.43 -10.47 12.62
C LEU A 197 4.49 -10.30 14.15
N ASP A 198 3.47 -9.71 14.76
CA ASP A 198 3.36 -9.54 16.21
C ASP A 198 2.65 -10.76 16.82
N SER A 199 3.36 -11.50 17.66
CA SER A 199 2.81 -12.70 18.30
C SER A 199 1.58 -12.41 19.17
N ALA A 200 1.49 -11.23 19.77
CA ALA A 200 0.34 -10.82 20.57
C ALA A 200 -0.91 -10.61 19.68
N PHE A 201 -0.74 -9.97 18.51
CA PHE A 201 -1.81 -9.83 17.54
C PHE A 201 -2.27 -11.19 17.02
N VAL A 202 -1.34 -12.03 16.58
CA VAL A 202 -1.63 -13.34 15.99
C VAL A 202 -2.29 -14.27 17.01
N SER A 203 -1.90 -14.23 18.28
CA SER A 203 -2.52 -15.06 19.31
C SER A 203 -3.96 -14.67 19.64
N GLU A 204 -4.31 -13.37 19.50
CA GLU A 204 -5.67 -12.87 19.77
C GLU A 204 -6.55 -12.86 18.51
N LEU A 205 -5.99 -12.56 17.34
CA LEU A 205 -6.72 -12.27 16.11
C LEU A 205 -6.18 -13.04 14.88
N GLY A 206 -5.59 -14.19 15.09
CA GLY A 206 -4.90 -14.96 14.06
C GLY A 206 -5.77 -15.57 12.97
N GLY A 207 -7.10 -15.40 13.03
CA GLY A 207 -8.04 -15.90 12.05
C GLY A 207 -9.23 -14.96 11.82
N ARG A 208 -9.97 -15.18 10.73
CA ARG A 208 -11.15 -14.37 10.36
C ARG A 208 -12.24 -14.41 11.44
N ALA A 209 -12.45 -15.60 12.05
CA ALA A 209 -13.44 -15.79 13.10
C ALA A 209 -13.10 -14.97 14.36
N GLU A 210 -11.84 -15.00 14.78
CA GLU A 210 -11.33 -14.25 15.93
C GLU A 210 -11.42 -12.74 15.70
N MET A 211 -11.05 -12.27 14.50
CA MET A 211 -11.18 -10.85 14.14
C MET A 211 -12.63 -10.38 14.12
N SER A 212 -13.53 -11.17 13.55
CA SER A 212 -14.97 -10.88 13.52
C SER A 212 -15.56 -10.85 14.94
N ALA A 213 -15.21 -11.83 15.76
CA ALA A 213 -15.65 -11.89 17.17
C ALA A 213 -15.11 -10.70 17.98
N PHE A 214 -13.86 -10.29 17.73
CA PHE A 214 -13.27 -9.12 18.38
C PHE A 214 -14.01 -7.84 18.03
N LEU A 215 -14.30 -7.59 16.75
CA LEU A 215 -15.05 -6.42 16.32
C LEU A 215 -16.46 -6.41 16.90
N ALA A 216 -17.16 -7.55 16.88
CA ALA A 216 -18.50 -7.71 17.47
C ALA A 216 -18.50 -7.43 18.97
N LYS A 217 -17.53 -7.95 19.72
CA LYS A 217 -17.34 -7.69 21.16
C LYS A 217 -17.19 -6.20 21.47
N HIS A 218 -16.54 -5.45 20.60
CA HIS A 218 -16.34 -4.00 20.75
C HIS A 218 -17.47 -3.18 20.14
N LYS A 219 -18.56 -3.83 19.65
CA LYS A 219 -19.71 -3.19 18.97
C LYS A 219 -19.29 -2.33 17.78
N LEU A 220 -18.26 -2.76 17.08
CA LEU A 220 -17.76 -2.08 15.89
C LEU A 220 -18.46 -2.64 14.66
N PRO A 221 -18.89 -1.79 13.71
CA PRO A 221 -19.57 -2.24 12.51
C PRO A 221 -18.61 -3.08 11.67
N TYR A 222 -19.04 -4.25 11.27
CA TYR A 222 -18.31 -5.11 10.35
C TYR A 222 -19.30 -5.62 9.30
N ARG A 223 -18.96 -5.38 8.02
CA ARG A 223 -19.69 -6.00 6.92
C ARG A 223 -19.10 -7.38 6.72
N ASP A 224 -19.87 -8.39 7.06
CA ASP A 224 -19.50 -9.77 6.75
C ASP A 224 -19.51 -9.95 5.23
N SER A 225 -18.34 -10.14 4.65
CA SER A 225 -18.19 -10.50 3.25
C SER A 225 -17.99 -12.01 3.13
N ALA A 226 -18.89 -12.79 3.75
CA ALA A 226 -18.89 -14.25 3.64
C ALA A 226 -18.90 -14.74 2.17
N GLU A 227 -19.30 -13.86 1.25
CA GLU A 227 -19.31 -14.16 -0.19
C GLU A 227 -17.98 -13.90 -0.91
N LYS A 228 -17.03 -13.13 -0.33
CA LYS A 228 -15.72 -12.92 -0.98
C LYS A 228 -14.74 -14.03 -0.60
N ALA A 229 -14.83 -15.16 -1.31
CA ALA A 229 -13.86 -16.25 -1.20
C ALA A 229 -12.47 -15.86 -1.77
N TYR A 230 -12.39 -14.77 -2.53
CA TYR A 230 -11.18 -14.33 -3.23
C TYR A 230 -10.81 -12.90 -2.83
N SER A 231 -9.51 -12.66 -2.73
CA SER A 231 -8.97 -11.30 -2.67
C SER A 231 -8.90 -10.73 -4.08
N THR A 232 -9.42 -9.53 -4.26
CA THR A 232 -9.34 -8.80 -5.53
C THR A 232 -8.51 -7.55 -5.33
N ASP A 233 -7.44 -7.41 -6.12
CA ASP A 233 -6.66 -6.20 -6.24
C ASP A 233 -7.06 -5.50 -7.54
N ALA A 234 -7.89 -4.46 -7.44
CA ALA A 234 -8.34 -3.65 -8.57
C ALA A 234 -7.67 -2.28 -8.57
N ASN A 235 -7.41 -1.77 -9.75
CA ASN A 235 -6.96 -0.41 -10.00
C ASN A 235 -7.30 0.00 -11.44
N ILE A 236 -6.98 1.22 -11.85
CA ILE A 236 -7.29 1.72 -13.20
C ILE A 236 -6.68 0.88 -14.35
N TRP A 237 -5.67 0.06 -14.10
CA TRP A 237 -5.02 -0.79 -15.09
C TRP A 237 -5.59 -2.21 -15.17
N GLY A 238 -6.50 -2.56 -14.28
CA GLY A 238 -7.15 -3.87 -14.25
C GLY A 238 -7.28 -4.46 -12.86
N ALA A 239 -7.73 -5.70 -12.79
CA ALA A 239 -7.93 -6.44 -11.56
C ALA A 239 -7.16 -7.76 -11.58
N THR A 240 -6.59 -8.12 -10.43
CA THR A 240 -5.99 -9.43 -10.18
C THR A 240 -6.79 -10.12 -9.09
N HIS A 241 -7.17 -11.37 -9.34
CA HIS A 241 -7.88 -12.21 -8.38
C HIS A 241 -6.91 -13.25 -7.83
N GLU A 242 -6.80 -13.31 -6.52
CA GLU A 242 -5.98 -14.29 -5.81
C GLU A 242 -6.87 -15.19 -4.95
N ALA A 243 -6.68 -16.51 -5.03
CA ALA A 243 -7.43 -17.54 -4.29
C ALA A 243 -6.64 -18.08 -3.10
#